data_b6ef6d1db64c949e2c94aa1d9e7760d2
#
_entry.id   b6ef6d1db64c949e2c94aa1d9e7760d2
#
_cell.length_a   1.000
_cell.length_b   1.000
_cell.length_c   1.000
_cell.angle_alpha   90.00
_cell.angle_beta   90.00
_cell.angle_gamma   90.00
#
_symmetry.space_group_name_H-M   'P 1'
#
loop_
_entity.id
_entity.type
_entity.pdbx_description
1 polymer ?
#
loop_
_entity_poly.entity_id
_entity_poly.type
_entity_poly.pdbx_seq_one_letter_code
_entity_poly.pdbx_strand_id
1 'polypeptide(L)'
;MSKKYLSMDGNTAAAHVAYAFSEVASIYPITPSSPMAENAETWAAQGKKNIFGSAVNVIEMQSEAGAAGAVHGALQGGALATTFTASQGLLLMIPNLYKIQGELLPGVFHVAAR
;
A
#
# COMPACT_ATOMS: atom_id res chain seq x y z
N MET A 1 -0.94 -14.48 -26.12
CA MET A 1 -0.88 -13.16 -25.48
C MET A 1 0.50 -12.54 -25.61
N SER A 2 0.57 -11.32 -26.09
CA SER A 2 1.85 -10.63 -26.19
C SER A 2 2.26 -10.07 -24.84
N LYS A 3 3.54 -10.18 -24.51
CA LYS A 3 4.10 -9.57 -23.31
C LYS A 3 4.44 -8.11 -23.59
N LYS A 4 4.19 -7.25 -22.61
CA LYS A 4 4.57 -5.85 -22.67
C LYS A 4 5.74 -5.60 -21.73
N TYR A 5 6.70 -4.83 -22.21
CA TYR A 5 7.86 -4.42 -21.43
C TYR A 5 7.88 -2.90 -21.37
N LEU A 6 7.97 -2.37 -20.17
CA LEU A 6 8.00 -0.93 -19.91
C LEU A 6 9.20 -0.61 -19.03
N SER A 7 9.86 0.50 -19.32
CA SER A 7 10.90 1.03 -18.44
C SER A 7 10.25 1.97 -17.45
N MET A 8 10.51 1.75 -16.16
CA MET A 8 9.96 2.60 -15.12
C MET A 8 10.83 2.52 -13.87
N ASP A 9 10.67 3.49 -12.98
CA ASP A 9 11.37 3.46 -11.70
C ASP A 9 10.77 2.39 -10.76
N GLY A 10 11.53 2.04 -9.73
CA GLY A 10 11.12 0.99 -8.79
C GLY A 10 9.83 1.30 -8.05
N ASN A 11 9.64 2.57 -7.67
CA ASN A 11 8.40 2.98 -6.97
C ASN A 11 7.16 2.73 -7.86
N THR A 12 7.24 3.09 -9.13
CA THR A 12 6.13 2.88 -10.06
C THR A 12 5.87 1.40 -10.28
N ALA A 13 6.92 0.60 -10.43
CA ALA A 13 6.78 -0.85 -10.61
C ALA A 13 6.14 -1.50 -9.39
N ALA A 14 6.62 -1.16 -8.19
CA ALA A 14 6.07 -1.71 -6.95
C ALA A 14 4.61 -1.28 -6.76
N ALA A 15 4.29 -0.02 -7.02
CA ALA A 15 2.93 0.48 -6.90
C ALA A 15 1.99 -0.20 -7.88
N HIS A 16 2.46 -0.48 -9.09
CA HIS A 16 1.66 -1.17 -10.11
C HIS A 16 1.18 -2.54 -9.61
N VAL A 17 2.08 -3.33 -9.06
CA VAL A 17 1.75 -4.66 -8.54
C VAL A 17 0.90 -4.53 -7.27
N ALA A 18 1.28 -3.63 -6.36
CA ALA A 18 0.53 -3.44 -5.12
C ALA A 18 -0.92 -3.04 -5.40
N TYR A 19 -1.13 -2.14 -6.35
CA TYR A 19 -2.48 -1.71 -6.73
C TYR A 19 -3.32 -2.89 -7.25
N ALA A 20 -2.70 -3.72 -8.09
CA ALA A 20 -3.42 -4.85 -8.70
C ALA A 20 -3.95 -5.84 -7.65
N PHE A 21 -3.21 -6.05 -6.56
CA PHE A 21 -3.54 -7.05 -5.56
C PHE A 21 -4.11 -6.49 -4.27
N SER A 22 -4.47 -5.20 -4.24
CA SER A 22 -5.00 -4.57 -3.02
C SER A 22 -6.43 -4.10 -3.21
N GLU A 23 -7.21 -4.18 -2.16
CA GLU A 23 -8.54 -3.59 -2.09
C GLU A 23 -8.52 -2.26 -1.37
N VAL A 24 -7.62 -2.10 -0.41
CA VAL A 24 -7.45 -0.88 0.39
C VAL A 24 -5.97 -0.52 0.42
N ALA A 25 -5.66 0.75 0.20
CA ALA A 25 -4.32 1.30 0.42
C ALA A 25 -4.43 2.42 1.43
N SER A 26 -3.83 2.23 2.59
CA SER A 26 -3.78 3.24 3.64
C SER A 26 -2.44 3.94 3.52
N ILE A 27 -2.45 5.26 3.36
CA ILE A 27 -1.23 5.99 3.04
C ILE A 27 -0.98 7.15 4.01
N TYR A 28 0.30 7.41 4.20
CA TYR A 28 0.81 8.64 4.75
C TYR A 28 2.11 8.93 4.00
N PRO A 29 2.04 9.69 2.90
CA PRO A 29 3.17 9.83 1.98
C PRO A 29 4.42 10.35 2.66
N ILE A 30 5.54 9.67 2.42
CA ILE A 30 6.84 10.06 2.95
C ILE A 30 7.93 9.73 1.92
N THR A 31 8.87 10.67 1.74
CA THR A 31 10.00 10.47 0.84
C THR A 31 10.95 9.39 1.40
N PRO A 32 11.45 8.45 0.57
CA PRO A 32 11.34 8.38 -0.89
C PRO A 32 10.18 7.52 -1.42
N SER A 33 9.24 7.09 -0.59
CA SER A 33 8.15 6.20 -1.01
C SER A 33 6.92 6.96 -1.54
N SER A 34 6.86 8.28 -1.39
CA SER A 34 5.68 9.04 -1.77
C SER A 34 5.22 8.83 -3.23
N PRO A 35 6.10 8.61 -4.22
CA PRO A 35 5.62 8.31 -5.57
C PRO A 35 4.74 7.05 -5.66
N MET A 36 4.96 6.05 -4.81
CA MET A 36 4.09 4.87 -4.78
C MET A 36 2.67 5.25 -4.37
N ALA A 37 2.54 6.02 -3.29
CA ALA A 37 1.24 6.48 -2.81
C ALA A 37 0.56 7.40 -3.81
N GLU A 38 1.31 8.31 -4.41
CA GLU A 38 0.78 9.24 -5.41
C GLU A 38 0.25 8.50 -6.65
N ASN A 39 0.98 7.50 -7.12
CA ASN A 39 0.53 6.67 -8.23
C ASN A 39 -0.76 5.92 -7.88
N ALA A 40 -0.83 5.35 -6.69
CA ALA A 40 -2.03 4.64 -6.25
C ALA A 40 -3.24 5.58 -6.20
N GLU A 41 -3.07 6.78 -5.66
CA GLU A 41 -4.13 7.78 -5.62
C GLU A 41 -4.59 8.17 -7.02
N THR A 42 -3.65 8.43 -7.92
CA THR A 42 -3.95 8.83 -9.29
C THR A 42 -4.73 7.75 -10.01
N TRP A 43 -4.28 6.50 -9.91
CA TRP A 43 -4.97 5.39 -10.57
C TRP A 43 -6.35 5.15 -9.99
N ALA A 44 -6.51 5.28 -8.67
CA ALA A 44 -7.83 5.15 -8.05
C ALA A 44 -8.78 6.25 -8.52
N ALA A 45 -8.30 7.48 -8.62
CA ALA A 45 -9.10 8.60 -9.11
C ALA A 45 -9.50 8.42 -10.57
N GLN A 46 -8.68 7.75 -11.36
CA GLN A 46 -8.97 7.42 -12.76
C GLN A 46 -9.89 6.21 -12.91
N GLY A 47 -10.24 5.56 -11.82
CA GLY A 47 -11.09 4.37 -11.85
C GLY A 47 -10.38 3.10 -12.30
N LYS A 48 -9.04 3.07 -12.24
CA LYS A 48 -8.29 1.86 -12.60
C LYS A 48 -8.68 0.71 -11.69
N LYS A 49 -9.00 -0.43 -12.29
CA LYS A 49 -9.45 -1.61 -11.54
C LYS A 49 -8.28 -2.49 -11.13
N ASN A 50 -8.39 -3.06 -9.92
CA ASN A 50 -7.49 -4.11 -9.46
C ASN A 50 -7.92 -5.47 -10.06
N ILE A 51 -7.25 -6.55 -9.65
CA ILE A 51 -7.60 -7.89 -10.16
C ILE A 51 -9.00 -8.36 -9.71
N PHE A 52 -9.58 -7.71 -8.71
CA PHE A 52 -10.92 -8.03 -8.20
C PHE A 52 -12.02 -7.25 -8.91
N GLY A 53 -11.67 -6.40 -9.87
CA GLY A 53 -12.63 -5.65 -10.67
C GLY A 53 -13.11 -4.34 -10.05
N SER A 54 -12.44 -3.84 -9.02
CA SER A 54 -12.79 -2.61 -8.33
C SER A 54 -11.61 -1.66 -8.27
N ALA A 55 -11.88 -0.36 -8.17
CA ALA A 55 -10.83 0.61 -7.86
C ALA A 55 -10.38 0.41 -6.42
N VAL A 56 -9.07 0.61 -6.17
CA VAL A 56 -8.54 0.53 -4.82
C VAL A 56 -9.07 1.69 -3.98
N ASN A 57 -9.51 1.40 -2.77
CA ASN A 57 -9.92 2.43 -1.83
C ASN A 57 -8.67 3.00 -1.14
N VAL A 58 -8.24 4.18 -1.57
CA VAL A 58 -7.04 4.83 -1.04
C VAL A 58 -7.46 5.80 0.07
N ILE A 59 -6.93 5.57 1.26
CA ILE A 59 -7.25 6.36 2.46
C ILE A 59 -5.98 7.05 2.94
N GLU A 60 -6.00 8.38 2.99
CA GLU A 60 -4.88 9.13 3.54
C GLU A 60 -5.06 9.32 5.04
N MET A 61 -4.07 8.91 5.79
CA MET A 61 -4.05 9.00 7.25
C MET A 61 -3.20 10.17 7.71
N GLN A 62 -3.09 10.38 9.01
CA GLN A 62 -2.39 11.52 9.59
C GLN A 62 -1.05 11.15 10.22
N SER A 63 -0.67 9.89 10.18
CA SER A 63 0.61 9.41 10.67
C SER A 63 0.90 8.02 10.13
N GLU A 64 2.16 7.62 10.21
CA GLU A 64 2.57 6.27 9.82
C GLU A 64 1.91 5.22 10.72
N ALA A 65 1.85 5.48 12.03
CA ALA A 65 1.19 4.57 12.95
C ALA A 65 -0.30 4.45 12.63
N GLY A 66 -0.95 5.57 12.28
CA GLY A 66 -2.34 5.57 11.86
C GLY A 66 -2.56 4.80 10.58
N ALA A 67 -1.65 4.94 9.61
CA ALA A 67 -1.72 4.19 8.35
C ALA A 67 -1.62 2.68 8.63
N ALA A 68 -0.71 2.25 9.48
CA ALA A 68 -0.57 0.84 9.84
C ALA A 68 -1.81 0.33 10.60
N GLY A 69 -2.39 1.16 11.47
CA GLY A 69 -3.62 0.81 12.17
C GLY A 69 -4.80 0.61 11.22
N ALA A 70 -4.91 1.46 10.20
CA ALA A 70 -5.96 1.31 9.19
C ALA A 70 -5.75 0.04 8.35
N VAL A 71 -4.50 -0.30 8.01
CA VAL A 71 -4.19 -1.57 7.34
C VAL A 71 -4.63 -2.74 8.22
N HIS A 72 -4.28 -2.71 9.50
CA HIS A 72 -4.66 -3.76 10.45
C HIS A 72 -6.18 -3.94 10.49
N GLY A 73 -6.93 -2.84 10.60
CA GLY A 73 -8.39 -2.90 10.63
C GLY A 73 -8.98 -3.46 9.34
N ALA A 74 -8.45 -3.04 8.19
CA ALA A 74 -8.91 -3.54 6.90
C ALA A 74 -8.65 -5.04 6.75
N LEU A 75 -7.48 -5.50 7.18
CA LEU A 75 -7.13 -6.93 7.14
C LEU A 75 -8.05 -7.75 8.04
N GLN A 76 -8.37 -7.24 9.23
CA GLN A 76 -9.33 -7.91 10.12
C GLN A 76 -10.71 -8.00 9.50
N GLY A 77 -11.09 -7.01 8.71
CA GLY A 77 -12.36 -7.01 7.99
C GLY A 77 -12.39 -7.89 6.76
N GLY A 78 -11.28 -8.54 6.43
CA GLY A 78 -11.19 -9.47 5.29
C GLY A 78 -10.76 -8.82 3.98
N ALA A 79 -10.38 -7.56 3.97
CA ALA A 79 -9.87 -6.89 2.78
C ALA A 79 -8.36 -7.10 2.63
N LEU A 80 -7.87 -7.16 1.41
CA LEU A 80 -6.43 -7.12 1.15
C LEU A 80 -5.98 -5.67 1.17
N ALA A 81 -5.10 -5.33 2.09
CA ALA A 81 -4.68 -3.97 2.33
C ALA A 81 -3.16 -3.83 2.29
N THR A 82 -2.70 -2.67 1.87
CA THR A 82 -1.28 -2.35 1.79
C THR A 82 -1.01 -0.93 2.25
N THR A 83 0.26 -0.62 2.48
CA THR A 83 0.72 0.74 2.70
C THR A 83 2.12 0.90 2.11
N PHE A 84 2.52 2.15 1.95
CA PHE A 84 3.83 2.52 1.41
C PHE A 84 4.51 3.45 2.40
N THR A 85 5.75 3.15 2.77
CA THR A 85 6.46 3.96 3.74
C THR A 85 7.97 3.95 3.46
N ALA A 86 8.72 4.64 4.28
CA ALA A 86 10.18 4.63 4.26
C ALA A 86 10.68 4.04 5.58
N SER A 87 12.00 3.94 5.73
CA SER A 87 12.62 3.28 6.89
C SER A 87 12.12 3.83 8.22
N GLN A 88 12.04 5.15 8.35
CA GLN A 88 11.60 5.78 9.59
C GLN A 88 10.12 5.52 9.89
N GLY A 89 9.29 5.56 8.85
CA GLY A 89 7.87 5.27 9.00
C GLY A 89 7.62 3.83 9.42
N LEU A 90 8.44 2.90 8.91
CA LEU A 90 8.34 1.51 9.31
C LEU A 90 8.56 1.33 10.82
N LEU A 91 9.50 2.07 11.40
CA LEU A 91 9.75 2.01 12.85
C LEU A 91 8.50 2.41 13.65
N LEU A 92 7.74 3.38 13.15
CA LEU A 92 6.52 3.84 13.80
C LEU A 92 5.35 2.85 13.60
N MET A 93 5.48 1.94 12.67
CA MET A 93 4.45 0.93 12.39
C MET A 93 4.66 -0.38 13.15
N ILE A 94 5.81 -0.57 13.81
CA ILE A 94 6.18 -1.84 14.44
C ILE A 94 5.12 -2.39 15.40
N PRO A 95 4.52 -1.60 16.30
CA PRO A 95 3.48 -2.15 17.18
C PRO A 95 2.31 -2.79 16.43
N ASN A 96 1.91 -2.20 15.31
CA ASN A 96 0.84 -2.76 14.49
C ASN A 96 1.30 -4.00 13.72
N LEU A 97 2.58 -4.07 13.33
CA LEU A 97 3.13 -5.25 12.67
C LEU A 97 3.06 -6.47 13.58
N TYR A 98 3.36 -6.31 14.87
CA TYR A 98 3.22 -7.40 15.82
C TYR A 98 1.77 -7.90 15.91
N LYS A 99 0.81 -6.99 15.91
CA LYS A 99 -0.62 -7.37 15.94
C LYS A 99 -1.03 -8.11 14.68
N ILE A 100 -0.63 -7.61 13.52
CA ILE A 100 -0.94 -8.23 12.23
C ILE A 100 -0.35 -9.64 12.17
N GLN A 101 0.91 -9.77 12.55
CA GLN A 101 1.59 -11.05 12.55
C GLN A 101 0.98 -12.02 13.57
N GLY A 102 0.68 -11.55 14.78
CA GLY A 102 0.09 -12.36 15.82
C GLY A 102 -1.31 -12.88 15.47
N GLU A 103 -2.04 -12.14 14.64
CA GLU A 103 -3.37 -12.54 14.17
C GLU A 103 -3.32 -13.29 12.83
N LEU A 104 -2.13 -13.53 12.30
CA LEU A 104 -1.90 -14.26 11.05
C LEU A 104 -2.62 -13.61 9.84
N LEU A 105 -2.63 -12.28 9.81
CA LEU A 105 -3.29 -11.54 8.74
C LEU A 105 -2.32 -11.32 7.56
N PRO A 106 -2.81 -11.41 6.31
CA PRO A 106 -1.96 -11.29 5.12
C PRO A 106 -1.77 -9.83 4.70
N GLY A 107 -0.83 -9.13 5.32
CA GLY A 107 -0.52 -7.75 4.98
C GLY A 107 0.79 -7.63 4.22
N VAL A 108 0.86 -6.67 3.29
CA VAL A 108 2.08 -6.34 2.56
C VAL A 108 2.41 -4.88 2.79
N PHE A 109 3.63 -4.63 3.24
CA PHE A 109 4.13 -3.28 3.49
C PHE A 109 5.28 -3.01 2.52
N HIS A 110 5.17 -1.92 1.78
CA HIS A 110 6.20 -1.54 0.81
C HIS A 110 7.07 -0.45 1.42
N VAL A 111 8.35 -0.75 1.59
CA VAL A 111 9.29 0.17 2.25
C VAL A 111 10.34 0.60 1.25
N ALA A 112 10.36 1.88 0.93
CA ALA A 112 11.45 2.45 0.15
C ALA A 112 12.58 2.82 1.12
N ALA A 113 13.62 2.03 1.13
CA ALA A 113 14.73 2.21 2.07
C ALA A 113 15.48 3.51 1.80
N ARG A 114 15.98 4.12 2.88
CA ARG A 114 16.67 5.40 2.78
C ARG A 114 18.00 5.36 3.49
#